data_17ff5a93a6c61e928105977fe35c823e
#
_entry.id   17ff5a93a6c61e928105977fe35c823e
#
_cell.length_a   1.000
_cell.length_b   1.000
_cell.length_c   1.000
_cell.angle_alpha   90.00
_cell.angle_beta   90.00
_cell.angle_gamma   90.00
#
_symmetry.space_group_name_H-M   'P 1'
#
loop_
_entity.id
_entity.type
_entity.pdbx_description
1 polymer ?
#
loop_
_entity_poly.entity_id
_entity_poly.type
_entity_poly.pdbx_seq_one_letter_code
_entity_poly.pdbx_strand_id
1 'polypeptide(L)'
;MNRKRVVFIVFLGLFIMTLPYRVIAGNDEKSTDSVSAAREVTKVFTAQGTAMINNGDESSARNAAINDALRKAVEQAVATLVSSQTTVDNYTLLSDKIYSNTSGYVHDYKIVKEGPNNNLYTVTVQATIGTKHLKDDLGAIGLLMKQKMMPSIAVIILEQNIGHKRMESALFSAPPSPYEGYTISEIHTLHEVGDMSVAENEMIKKLLDSGFNVVDEAVLLHDIKLASGYRLQSLDDTSIKNIGKLANVDIILYGKAVAKMYGKVAGSEMRSAQANVSLRAVDTDDGRVLASGEQHAASVHIDTMTAGNDALKKATDKLADSMIATILNTWKHQVNNGNLITLNILGIQTPGDLAELQDQLMSTSGVQEVYQKEIGNGQAAMEVSYQGNTQGLVNSLLSNKTVAASFSMTATTMNTITFQKK
;
A
#
# COMPACT_ATOMS: atom_id res chain seq x y z
N MET A 1 -66.21 -12.88 12.43
CA MET A 1 -66.40 -11.47 12.03
C MET A 1 -65.47 -11.18 10.84
N ASN A 2 -66.09 -11.10 9.66
CA ASN A 2 -65.43 -11.06 8.33
C ASN A 2 -64.71 -9.72 8.09
N ARG A 3 -63.51 -9.79 7.53
CA ARG A 3 -62.98 -8.66 6.74
C ARG A 3 -62.44 -9.16 5.41
N LYS A 4 -63.10 -8.66 4.37
CA LYS A 4 -62.94 -8.95 2.95
C LYS A 4 -61.59 -8.40 2.39
N ARG A 5 -60.93 -9.20 1.59
CA ARG A 5 -59.87 -8.79 0.70
C ARG A 5 -60.45 -8.11 -0.53
N VAL A 6 -59.99 -6.90 -0.85
CA VAL A 6 -60.27 -6.21 -2.12
C VAL A 6 -59.10 -6.41 -3.04
N VAL A 7 -59.34 -7.07 -4.17
CA VAL A 7 -58.40 -7.24 -5.26
C VAL A 7 -58.66 -6.12 -6.26
N PHE A 8 -57.66 -5.29 -6.55
CA PHE A 8 -57.71 -4.32 -7.64
C PHE A 8 -57.04 -4.92 -8.87
N ILE A 9 -57.84 -5.15 -9.92
CA ILE A 9 -57.40 -5.53 -11.26
C ILE A 9 -57.31 -4.24 -12.07
N VAL A 10 -56.12 -3.89 -12.54
CA VAL A 10 -55.91 -2.80 -13.47
C VAL A 10 -55.81 -3.37 -14.89
N PHE A 11 -56.79 -3.05 -15.71
CA PHE A 11 -56.80 -3.32 -17.17
C PHE A 11 -55.84 -2.41 -17.86
N LEU A 12 -54.86 -2.94 -18.59
CA LEU A 12 -53.96 -2.21 -19.46
C LEU A 12 -54.53 -2.23 -20.90
N GLY A 13 -55.12 -1.13 -21.34
CA GLY A 13 -55.63 -0.97 -22.68
C GLY A 13 -54.49 -0.74 -23.70
N LEU A 14 -54.42 -1.60 -24.69
CA LEU A 14 -53.52 -1.54 -25.81
C LEU A 14 -54.08 -0.56 -26.89
N PHE A 15 -53.45 0.60 -27.06
CA PHE A 15 -53.79 1.57 -28.13
C PHE A 15 -52.81 1.38 -29.29
N ILE A 16 -53.23 0.75 -30.35
CA ILE A 16 -52.48 0.60 -31.62
C ILE A 16 -52.77 1.83 -32.46
N MET A 17 -51.78 2.71 -32.65
CA MET A 17 -51.84 3.84 -33.56
C MET A 17 -51.00 3.53 -34.79
N THR A 18 -51.68 3.24 -35.89
CA THR A 18 -51.10 3.03 -37.25
C THR A 18 -50.80 4.38 -37.88
N LEU A 19 -49.53 4.67 -38.15
CA LEU A 19 -49.10 5.78 -39.00
C LEU A 19 -48.51 5.26 -40.30
N PRO A 20 -48.68 5.94 -41.42
CA PRO A 20 -48.31 5.42 -42.76
C PRO A 20 -46.80 5.52 -43.01
N TYR A 21 -46.28 4.46 -43.58
CA TYR A 21 -44.90 4.29 -44.02
C TYR A 21 -44.67 5.15 -45.28
N ARG A 22 -43.78 6.13 -45.21
CA ARG A 22 -43.28 6.89 -46.34
C ARG A 22 -41.88 6.42 -46.70
N VAL A 23 -41.75 5.67 -47.75
CA VAL A 23 -40.47 5.26 -48.32
C VAL A 23 -39.82 6.48 -48.96
N ILE A 24 -38.68 6.89 -48.45
CA ILE A 24 -37.73 7.78 -49.12
C ILE A 24 -36.47 6.94 -49.35
N ALA A 25 -36.23 6.64 -50.64
CA ALA A 25 -34.98 6.12 -51.13
C ALA A 25 -33.94 7.27 -51.08
N GLY A 26 -32.83 7.06 -50.35
CA GLY A 26 -31.76 8.04 -50.30
C GLY A 26 -30.48 7.36 -49.83
N ASN A 27 -29.63 7.07 -50.75
CA ASN A 27 -28.19 6.87 -50.75
C ASN A 27 -27.51 6.30 -49.48
N ASP A 28 -27.00 5.09 -49.69
CA ASP A 28 -25.96 4.47 -48.90
C ASP A 28 -24.69 5.33 -48.83
N GLU A 29 -24.53 6.14 -47.79
CA GLU A 29 -23.22 6.49 -47.28
C GLU A 29 -22.92 5.54 -46.09
N LYS A 30 -22.06 4.56 -46.37
CA LYS A 30 -21.39 3.76 -45.36
C LYS A 30 -20.54 4.69 -44.49
N SER A 31 -21.10 5.18 -43.41
CA SER A 31 -20.28 5.63 -42.30
C SER A 31 -19.70 4.38 -41.63
N THR A 32 -18.53 3.96 -42.07
CA THR A 32 -17.63 3.12 -41.30
C THR A 32 -17.20 3.92 -40.10
N ASP A 33 -17.94 3.82 -39.01
CA ASP A 33 -17.41 4.08 -37.66
C ASP A 33 -16.29 3.07 -37.42
N SER A 34 -15.12 3.42 -37.95
CA SER A 34 -13.88 2.83 -37.49
C SER A 34 -13.68 3.29 -36.06
N VAL A 35 -14.15 2.47 -35.09
CA VAL A 35 -13.59 2.45 -33.75
C VAL A 35 -12.10 2.20 -33.98
N SER A 36 -11.32 3.28 -33.98
CA SER A 36 -9.87 3.23 -33.91
C SER A 36 -9.50 2.60 -32.57
N ALA A 37 -9.44 1.27 -32.57
CA ALA A 37 -8.75 0.55 -31.52
C ALA A 37 -7.34 1.13 -31.52
N ALA A 38 -7.02 1.95 -30.51
CA ALA A 38 -5.71 2.53 -30.32
C ALA A 38 -4.72 1.36 -30.36
N ARG A 39 -3.93 1.27 -31.42
CA ARG A 39 -2.97 0.20 -31.63
C ARG A 39 -2.05 0.19 -30.42
N GLU A 40 -2.14 -0.86 -29.62
CA GLU A 40 -1.28 -1.06 -28.47
C GLU A 40 0.18 -1.05 -28.93
N VAL A 41 1.00 -0.18 -28.34
CA VAL A 41 2.41 -0.09 -28.69
C VAL A 41 3.10 -1.24 -27.99
N THR A 42 3.46 -2.28 -28.75
CA THR A 42 4.18 -3.45 -28.27
C THR A 42 5.63 -3.41 -28.72
N LYS A 43 6.54 -3.97 -27.90
CA LYS A 43 7.94 -4.22 -28.27
C LYS A 43 8.31 -5.67 -27.98
N VAL A 44 9.23 -6.21 -28.76
CA VAL A 44 9.71 -7.58 -28.64
C VAL A 44 11.03 -7.60 -27.88
N PHE A 45 11.09 -8.44 -26.85
CA PHE A 45 12.29 -8.65 -26.03
C PHE A 45 12.66 -10.13 -26.02
N THR A 46 13.98 -10.42 -26.03
CA THR A 46 14.50 -11.77 -25.94
C THR A 46 15.19 -11.97 -24.62
N ALA A 47 14.75 -12.95 -23.85
CA ALA A 47 15.32 -13.23 -22.54
C ALA A 47 15.50 -14.74 -22.31
N GLN A 48 16.45 -15.07 -21.44
CA GLN A 48 16.75 -16.45 -21.06
C GLN A 48 16.40 -16.65 -19.58
N GLY A 49 15.59 -17.66 -19.32
CA GLY A 49 15.24 -18.11 -17.98
C GLY A 49 15.85 -19.46 -17.67
N THR A 50 16.02 -19.74 -16.37
CA THR A 50 16.58 -20.99 -15.86
C THR A 50 15.83 -21.45 -14.62
N ALA A 51 15.68 -22.76 -14.44
CA ALA A 51 15.15 -23.36 -13.24
C ALA A 51 15.83 -24.69 -12.92
N MET A 52 15.92 -25.05 -11.66
CA MET A 52 16.51 -26.32 -11.22
C MET A 52 15.57 -27.49 -11.55
N ILE A 53 16.14 -28.57 -12.06
CA ILE A 53 15.46 -29.87 -12.24
C ILE A 53 15.52 -30.59 -10.89
N ASN A 54 14.42 -30.59 -10.15
CA ASN A 54 14.32 -31.29 -8.87
C ASN A 54 13.75 -32.68 -9.08
N ASN A 55 14.39 -33.70 -8.54
CA ASN A 55 13.95 -35.10 -8.61
C ASN A 55 13.65 -35.63 -10.04
N GLY A 56 14.30 -35.09 -11.06
CA GLY A 56 14.07 -35.46 -12.46
C GLY A 56 12.81 -34.89 -13.10
N ASP A 57 12.07 -33.98 -12.41
CA ASP A 57 10.88 -33.31 -12.96
C ASP A 57 11.28 -32.18 -13.91
N GLU A 58 11.56 -32.52 -15.15
CA GLU A 58 11.85 -31.53 -16.21
C GLU A 58 10.65 -30.69 -16.58
N SER A 59 9.43 -31.20 -16.42
CA SER A 59 8.20 -30.45 -16.80
C SER A 59 7.99 -29.25 -15.90
N SER A 60 8.11 -29.44 -14.58
CA SER A 60 8.04 -28.36 -13.60
C SER A 60 9.18 -27.35 -13.79
N ALA A 61 10.41 -27.83 -14.01
CA ALA A 61 11.57 -26.99 -14.26
C ALA A 61 11.41 -26.19 -15.56
N ARG A 62 10.86 -26.77 -16.62
CA ARG A 62 10.56 -26.10 -17.88
C ARG A 62 9.59 -24.92 -17.67
N ASN A 63 8.48 -25.14 -16.97
CA ASN A 63 7.47 -24.10 -16.69
C ASN A 63 8.07 -22.98 -15.83
N ALA A 64 8.85 -23.32 -14.81
CA ALA A 64 9.55 -22.34 -13.99
C ALA A 64 10.58 -21.53 -14.79
N ALA A 65 11.32 -22.16 -15.70
CA ALA A 65 12.28 -21.49 -16.58
C ALA A 65 11.58 -20.55 -17.58
N ILE A 66 10.40 -20.93 -18.11
CA ILE A 66 9.58 -20.04 -18.96
C ILE A 66 9.16 -18.80 -18.18
N ASN A 67 8.63 -18.98 -16.96
CA ASN A 67 8.20 -17.86 -16.11
C ASN A 67 9.38 -16.93 -15.77
N ASP A 68 10.55 -17.47 -15.46
CA ASP A 68 11.76 -16.68 -15.23
C ASP A 68 12.20 -15.92 -16.49
N ALA A 69 12.11 -16.53 -17.67
CA ALA A 69 12.42 -15.87 -18.94
C ALA A 69 11.44 -14.73 -19.25
N LEU A 70 10.14 -14.93 -19.04
CA LEU A 70 9.12 -13.90 -19.25
C LEU A 70 9.30 -12.72 -18.28
N ARG A 71 9.61 -13.01 -17.01
CA ARG A 71 9.94 -11.98 -16.01
C ARG A 71 11.12 -11.12 -16.47
N LYS A 72 12.22 -11.76 -16.90
CA LYS A 72 13.41 -11.06 -17.41
C LYS A 72 13.13 -10.27 -18.70
N ALA A 73 12.22 -10.72 -19.54
CA ALA A 73 11.79 -9.94 -20.71
C ALA A 73 11.04 -8.65 -20.31
N VAL A 74 10.17 -8.73 -19.30
CA VAL A 74 9.50 -7.55 -18.74
C VAL A 74 10.51 -6.62 -18.05
N GLU A 75 11.51 -7.17 -17.33
CA GLU A 75 12.62 -6.39 -16.74
C GLU A 75 13.38 -5.58 -17.80
N GLN A 76 13.68 -6.17 -18.94
CA GLN A 76 14.33 -5.46 -20.06
C GLN A 76 13.42 -4.37 -20.65
N ALA A 77 12.11 -4.61 -20.74
CA ALA A 77 11.15 -3.62 -21.18
C ALA A 77 11.10 -2.43 -20.23
N VAL A 78 11.02 -2.68 -18.93
CA VAL A 78 11.10 -1.67 -17.87
C VAL A 78 12.39 -0.86 -18.02
N ALA A 79 13.55 -1.50 -18.05
CA ALA A 79 14.84 -0.84 -18.18
C ALA A 79 14.92 0.06 -19.42
N THR A 80 14.31 -0.38 -20.53
CA THR A 80 14.26 0.40 -21.77
C THR A 80 13.35 1.64 -21.64
N LEU A 81 12.21 1.51 -20.99
CA LEU A 81 11.28 2.63 -20.77
C LEU A 81 11.87 3.66 -19.81
N VAL A 82 12.61 3.17 -18.82
CA VAL A 82 13.28 3.93 -17.79
C VAL A 82 14.42 4.76 -18.36
N SER A 83 15.31 4.16 -19.12
CA SER A 83 16.44 4.86 -19.74
C SER A 83 16.00 5.98 -20.71
N SER A 84 14.77 5.91 -21.21
CA SER A 84 14.20 6.90 -22.11
C SER A 84 13.48 8.06 -21.42
N GLN A 85 13.29 8.01 -20.09
CA GLN A 85 12.63 9.06 -19.29
C GLN A 85 13.50 9.47 -18.12
N THR A 86 14.10 10.63 -18.21
CA THR A 86 15.06 11.23 -17.26
C THR A 86 14.47 11.59 -15.88
N THR A 87 13.32 11.11 -15.47
CA THR A 87 12.58 11.68 -14.33
C THR A 87 12.07 10.66 -13.31
N VAL A 88 12.66 9.48 -13.16
CA VAL A 88 12.21 8.55 -12.15
C VAL A 88 13.38 8.08 -11.28
N ASP A 89 13.51 8.70 -10.12
CA ASP A 89 14.59 8.44 -9.17
C ASP A 89 14.39 7.15 -8.33
N ASN A 90 13.29 6.40 -8.53
CA ASN A 90 12.97 5.23 -7.70
C ASN A 90 12.46 4.04 -8.53
N TYR A 91 13.40 3.36 -9.20
CA TYR A 91 13.09 2.26 -10.12
C TYR A 91 12.84 0.91 -9.48
N THR A 92 13.36 0.67 -8.31
CA THR A 92 13.29 -0.63 -7.64
C THR A 92 11.86 -1.01 -7.25
N LEU A 93 11.06 -0.02 -6.83
CA LEU A 93 9.64 -0.13 -6.50
C LEU A 93 8.74 -0.69 -7.59
N LEU A 94 9.06 -0.24 -8.78
CA LEU A 94 8.28 -0.54 -9.96
C LEU A 94 8.50 -1.97 -10.40
N SER A 95 9.68 -2.50 -10.10
CA SER A 95 10.08 -3.80 -10.57
C SER A 95 9.24 -4.92 -9.94
N ASP A 96 9.06 -4.95 -8.63
CA ASP A 96 8.40 -6.08 -7.97
C ASP A 96 6.89 -6.16 -8.27
N LYS A 97 6.19 -5.02 -8.30
CA LYS A 97 4.77 -5.02 -8.68
C LYS A 97 4.56 -5.35 -10.15
N ILE A 98 5.45 -4.87 -11.01
CA ILE A 98 5.43 -5.20 -12.43
C ILE A 98 5.83 -6.65 -12.64
N TYR A 99 6.82 -7.15 -11.92
CA TYR A 99 7.27 -8.54 -12.05
C TYR A 99 6.29 -9.54 -11.45
N SER A 100 5.57 -9.20 -10.38
CA SER A 100 4.47 -10.03 -9.85
C SER A 100 3.28 -10.16 -10.82
N ASN A 101 3.10 -9.18 -11.73
CA ASN A 101 2.06 -9.19 -12.75
C ASN A 101 2.62 -9.36 -14.18
N THR A 102 3.74 -10.07 -14.33
CA THR A 102 4.42 -10.29 -15.62
C THR A 102 3.47 -10.71 -16.73
N SER A 103 2.53 -11.63 -16.44
CA SER A 103 1.55 -12.13 -17.40
C SER A 103 0.59 -11.04 -17.92
N GLY A 104 0.36 -9.96 -17.16
CA GLY A 104 -0.48 -8.83 -17.57
C GLY A 104 0.18 -7.94 -18.64
N TYR A 105 1.50 -7.97 -18.75
CA TYR A 105 2.23 -7.16 -19.73
C TYR A 105 2.71 -7.97 -20.94
N VAL A 106 2.75 -9.30 -20.84
CA VAL A 106 3.12 -10.18 -21.95
C VAL A 106 1.89 -10.43 -22.82
N HIS A 107 1.91 -9.87 -24.03
CA HIS A 107 0.85 -10.06 -25.00
C HIS A 107 0.91 -11.43 -25.66
N ASP A 108 2.13 -11.87 -26.04
CA ASP A 108 2.43 -13.15 -26.64
C ASP A 108 3.91 -13.50 -26.44
N TYR A 109 4.26 -14.77 -26.49
CA TYR A 109 5.65 -15.19 -26.47
C TYR A 109 5.91 -16.43 -27.35
N LYS A 110 7.15 -16.55 -27.81
CA LYS A 110 7.63 -17.69 -28.59
C LYS A 110 8.89 -18.24 -27.94
N ILE A 111 8.93 -19.55 -27.76
CA ILE A 111 10.15 -20.23 -27.33
C ILE A 111 11.09 -20.35 -28.54
N VAL A 112 12.29 -19.77 -28.41
CA VAL A 112 13.32 -19.76 -29.44
C VAL A 112 14.25 -20.98 -29.27
N LYS A 113 14.58 -21.29 -27.99
CA LYS A 113 15.45 -22.41 -27.65
C LYS A 113 15.10 -22.88 -26.24
N GLU A 114 15.09 -24.19 -26.04
CA GLU A 114 14.93 -24.79 -24.72
C GLU A 114 15.68 -26.10 -24.60
N GLY A 115 16.00 -26.50 -23.39
CA GLY A 115 16.58 -27.83 -23.07
C GLY A 115 17.25 -27.87 -21.72
N PRO A 116 17.49 -29.11 -21.24
CA PRO A 116 18.25 -29.31 -20.01
C PRO A 116 19.74 -28.99 -20.22
N ASN A 117 20.36 -28.41 -19.23
CA ASN A 117 21.77 -28.15 -19.13
C ASN A 117 22.25 -28.53 -17.72
N ASN A 118 22.83 -29.73 -17.58
CA ASN A 118 23.13 -30.35 -16.29
C ASN A 118 21.86 -30.47 -15.42
N ASN A 119 21.86 -29.87 -14.22
CA ASN A 119 20.73 -29.89 -13.28
C ASN A 119 19.79 -28.69 -13.44
N LEU A 120 19.95 -27.91 -14.51
CA LEU A 120 19.13 -26.73 -14.82
C LEU A 120 18.38 -26.93 -16.14
N TYR A 121 17.14 -26.54 -16.18
CA TYR A 121 16.39 -26.37 -17.42
C TYR A 121 16.50 -24.91 -17.89
N THR A 122 16.88 -24.72 -19.14
CA THR A 122 17.11 -23.38 -19.71
C THR A 122 16.13 -23.14 -20.85
N VAL A 123 15.47 -21.97 -20.84
CA VAL A 123 14.52 -21.55 -21.89
C VAL A 123 14.88 -20.15 -22.36
N THR A 124 14.96 -19.97 -23.67
CA THR A 124 15.05 -18.63 -24.28
C THR A 124 13.73 -18.30 -24.94
N VAL A 125 13.10 -17.21 -24.51
CA VAL A 125 11.85 -16.72 -25.08
C VAL A 125 12.06 -15.43 -25.84
N GLN A 126 11.25 -15.23 -26.86
CA GLN A 126 11.02 -13.95 -27.52
C GLN A 126 9.60 -13.52 -27.13
N ALA A 127 9.48 -12.51 -26.25
CA ALA A 127 8.22 -12.06 -25.69
C ALA A 127 7.83 -10.70 -26.27
N THR A 128 6.56 -10.56 -26.63
CA THR A 128 5.94 -9.30 -27.07
C THR A 128 5.33 -8.62 -25.86
N ILE A 129 5.87 -7.48 -25.45
CA ILE A 129 5.48 -6.74 -24.25
C ILE A 129 4.63 -5.52 -24.64
N GLY A 130 3.47 -5.35 -23.98
CA GLY A 130 2.62 -4.18 -24.07
C GLY A 130 3.25 -2.97 -23.37
N THR A 131 3.99 -2.16 -24.10
CA THR A 131 4.79 -1.06 -23.52
C THR A 131 3.94 0.13 -23.09
N LYS A 132 2.71 0.29 -23.61
CA LYS A 132 1.81 1.36 -23.19
C LYS A 132 1.32 1.14 -21.76
N HIS A 133 0.72 -0.01 -21.47
CA HIS A 133 0.25 -0.35 -20.11
C HIS A 133 1.38 -0.33 -19.10
N LEU A 134 2.54 -0.90 -19.46
CA LEU A 134 3.73 -0.87 -18.64
C LEU A 134 4.18 0.56 -18.31
N LYS A 135 4.18 1.46 -19.30
CA LYS A 135 4.53 2.87 -19.11
C LYS A 135 3.52 3.62 -18.25
N ASP A 136 2.23 3.35 -18.46
CA ASP A 136 1.14 3.97 -17.70
C ASP A 136 1.21 3.56 -16.22
N ASP A 137 1.46 2.28 -15.93
CA ASP A 137 1.61 1.78 -14.56
C ASP A 137 2.89 2.31 -13.89
N LEU A 138 4.00 2.35 -14.61
CA LEU A 138 5.26 2.97 -14.17
C LEU A 138 5.04 4.45 -13.81
N GLY A 139 4.43 5.20 -14.73
CA GLY A 139 4.15 6.62 -14.53
C GLY A 139 3.18 6.89 -13.38
N ALA A 140 2.15 6.05 -13.26
CA ALA A 140 1.15 6.18 -12.20
C ALA A 140 1.75 5.98 -10.80
N ILE A 141 2.64 5.00 -10.60
CA ILE A 141 3.28 4.76 -9.31
C ILE A 141 4.26 5.89 -8.97
N GLY A 142 5.11 6.30 -9.90
CA GLY A 142 6.04 7.41 -9.69
C GLY A 142 5.32 8.73 -9.40
N LEU A 143 4.23 9.01 -10.12
CA LEU A 143 3.39 10.17 -9.85
C LEU A 143 2.72 10.07 -8.48
N LEU A 144 2.24 8.89 -8.10
CA LEU A 144 1.60 8.64 -6.81
C LEU A 144 2.56 8.90 -5.64
N MET A 145 3.79 8.40 -5.72
CA MET A 145 4.83 8.65 -4.72
C MET A 145 5.17 10.14 -4.61
N LYS A 146 5.32 10.81 -5.75
CA LYS A 146 5.59 12.25 -5.78
C LYS A 146 4.43 13.08 -5.22
N GLN A 147 3.18 12.70 -5.50
CA GLN A 147 2.00 13.35 -4.95
C GLN A 147 1.89 13.16 -3.43
N LYS A 148 2.35 12.02 -2.92
CA LYS A 148 2.44 11.74 -1.49
C LYS A 148 3.72 12.27 -0.83
N MET A 149 4.51 13.09 -1.54
CA MET A 149 5.74 13.71 -1.03
C MET A 149 6.80 12.71 -0.53
N MET A 150 6.83 11.48 -1.08
CA MET A 150 7.77 10.41 -0.71
C MET A 150 7.77 10.13 0.81
N PRO A 151 6.67 9.64 1.39
CA PRO A 151 6.55 9.50 2.83
C PRO A 151 7.62 8.59 3.41
N SER A 152 8.10 8.95 4.59
CA SER A 152 9.03 8.16 5.39
C SER A 152 8.28 7.05 6.12
N ILE A 153 8.85 5.85 6.14
CA ILE A 153 8.26 4.67 6.79
C ILE A 153 9.23 4.14 7.85
N ALA A 154 8.74 3.91 9.05
CA ALA A 154 9.45 3.11 10.06
C ALA A 154 8.77 1.76 10.24
N VAL A 155 9.55 0.76 10.62
CA VAL A 155 9.08 -0.60 10.89
C VAL A 155 9.35 -0.93 12.34
N ILE A 156 8.34 -1.48 13.04
CA ILE A 156 8.43 -1.93 14.45
C ILE A 156 7.78 -3.31 14.52
N ILE A 157 8.56 -4.37 14.54
CA ILE A 157 8.04 -5.73 14.61
C ILE A 157 8.49 -6.41 15.91
N LEU A 158 7.53 -6.71 16.77
CA LEU A 158 7.79 -7.52 17.96
C LEU A 158 7.93 -8.98 17.54
N GLU A 159 9.18 -9.45 17.44
CA GLU A 159 9.49 -10.80 17.00
C GLU A 159 9.70 -11.76 18.18
N GLN A 160 9.06 -12.92 18.09
CA GLN A 160 9.34 -14.07 18.95
C GLN A 160 9.76 -15.26 18.09
N ASN A 161 10.99 -15.73 18.29
CA ASN A 161 11.51 -16.87 17.56
C ASN A 161 11.80 -18.07 18.45
N ILE A 162 12.01 -19.24 17.83
CA ILE A 162 12.35 -20.49 18.50
C ILE A 162 13.70 -20.34 19.23
N GLY A 163 13.76 -20.71 20.51
CA GLY A 163 14.98 -20.61 21.31
C GLY A 163 15.11 -19.34 22.16
N HIS A 164 14.34 -18.31 21.90
CA HIS A 164 14.34 -17.07 22.70
C HIS A 164 13.41 -17.20 23.91
N LYS A 165 13.94 -17.63 25.05
CA LYS A 165 13.17 -17.91 26.28
C LYS A 165 12.62 -16.67 27.00
N ARG A 166 13.14 -15.48 26.74
CA ARG A 166 12.85 -14.26 27.51
C ARG A 166 11.64 -13.47 27.05
N MET A 167 11.22 -13.62 25.80
CA MET A 167 10.09 -12.85 25.25
C MET A 167 8.72 -13.41 25.63
N GLU A 168 8.63 -14.69 26.00
CA GLU A 168 7.33 -15.33 26.29
C GLU A 168 6.62 -14.71 27.50
N SER A 169 7.37 -14.22 28.50
CA SER A 169 6.80 -13.61 29.70
C SER A 169 6.50 -12.12 29.58
N ALA A 170 7.26 -11.36 28.77
CA ALA A 170 7.09 -9.91 28.66
C ALA A 170 6.03 -9.48 27.65
N LEU A 171 5.93 -10.19 26.52
CA LEU A 171 4.97 -9.86 25.46
C LEU A 171 3.55 -10.39 25.69
N PHE A 172 3.41 -11.45 26.50
CA PHE A 172 2.13 -12.14 26.71
C PHE A 172 1.64 -12.11 28.16
N SER A 173 2.44 -11.58 29.09
CA SER A 173 1.94 -11.24 30.42
C SER A 173 1.12 -9.96 30.31
N ALA A 174 -0.08 -9.99 30.85
CA ALA A 174 -0.80 -8.75 31.09
C ALA A 174 0.12 -7.78 31.83
N PRO A 175 0.13 -6.48 31.51
CA PRO A 175 0.89 -5.52 32.27
C PRO A 175 0.54 -5.67 33.76
N PRO A 176 1.52 -5.57 34.68
CA PRO A 176 1.28 -5.78 36.10
C PRO A 176 0.25 -4.83 36.72
N SER A 177 -0.14 -3.80 35.98
CA SER A 177 -1.23 -2.89 36.33
C SER A 177 -1.87 -2.34 35.04
N PRO A 178 -3.20 -2.11 34.98
CA PRO A 178 -3.85 -1.40 33.87
C PRO A 178 -3.33 0.02 33.66
N TYR A 179 -2.55 0.55 34.59
CA TYR A 179 -1.98 1.90 34.59
C TYR A 179 -0.47 1.93 34.30
N GLU A 180 0.18 0.76 34.19
CA GLU A 180 1.60 0.63 33.90
C GLU A 180 1.75 0.12 32.45
N GLY A 181 2.01 1.02 31.51
CA GLY A 181 2.39 0.68 30.14
C GLY A 181 3.86 0.26 30.05
N TYR A 182 4.24 -0.36 28.94
CA TYR A 182 5.64 -0.66 28.66
C TYR A 182 6.43 0.64 28.51
N THR A 183 7.60 0.72 29.16
CA THR A 183 8.51 1.83 28.93
C THR A 183 9.28 1.61 27.62
N ILE A 184 9.76 2.69 26.99
CA ILE A 184 10.59 2.60 25.80
C ILE A 184 11.85 1.76 26.04
N SER A 185 12.39 1.80 27.28
CA SER A 185 13.49 0.94 27.67
C SER A 185 13.11 -0.55 27.67
N GLU A 186 11.87 -0.91 27.98
CA GLU A 186 11.40 -2.30 27.90
C GLU A 186 11.23 -2.77 26.47
N ILE A 187 10.75 -1.93 25.58
CA ILE A 187 10.71 -2.21 24.14
C ILE A 187 12.14 -2.36 23.60
N HIS A 188 13.05 -1.48 23.99
CA HIS A 188 14.46 -1.58 23.62
C HIS A 188 15.13 -2.85 24.18
N THR A 189 14.79 -3.25 25.40
CA THR A 189 15.31 -4.49 26.00
C THR A 189 14.76 -5.73 25.30
N LEU A 190 13.55 -5.65 24.75
CA LEU A 190 12.97 -6.71 23.92
C LEU A 190 13.71 -6.86 22.57
N HIS A 191 14.29 -5.78 22.05
CA HIS A 191 15.12 -5.78 20.84
C HIS A 191 16.61 -6.05 21.11
N GLU A 192 17.15 -5.66 22.29
CA GLU A 192 18.57 -5.85 22.62
C GLU A 192 18.97 -7.31 22.94
N VAL A 193 18.02 -8.22 23.10
CA VAL A 193 18.32 -9.60 23.56
C VAL A 193 18.70 -10.54 22.40
N GLY A 194 19.47 -10.06 21.45
CA GLY A 194 20.18 -10.86 20.46
C GLY A 194 19.50 -10.97 19.12
N ASP A 195 20.27 -10.98 18.12
CA ASP A 195 20.04 -11.10 16.70
C ASP A 195 18.92 -10.23 16.09
N MET A 196 19.30 -9.52 15.07
CA MET A 196 18.44 -8.65 14.26
C MET A 196 17.12 -9.38 13.93
N SER A 197 15.98 -8.75 14.21
CA SER A 197 14.66 -9.27 13.89
C SER A 197 14.58 -9.70 12.42
N VAL A 198 14.34 -10.97 12.19
CA VAL A 198 14.30 -11.55 10.82
C VAL A 198 13.14 -10.96 10.04
N ALA A 199 11.98 -10.84 10.67
CA ALA A 199 10.79 -10.29 10.04
C ALA A 199 10.97 -8.81 9.74
N GLU A 200 11.55 -8.04 10.63
CA GLU A 200 11.79 -6.61 10.43
C GLU A 200 12.77 -6.36 9.28
N ASN A 201 13.91 -7.05 9.30
CA ASN A 201 14.89 -6.93 8.22
C ASN A 201 14.35 -7.32 6.85
N GLU A 202 13.53 -8.39 6.77
CA GLU A 202 12.91 -8.79 5.51
C GLU A 202 11.85 -7.74 5.05
N MET A 203 11.09 -7.16 5.99
CA MET A 203 10.14 -6.09 5.68
C MET A 203 10.85 -4.82 5.21
N ILE A 204 11.90 -4.38 5.93
CA ILE A 204 12.73 -3.23 5.56
C ILE A 204 13.31 -3.43 4.16
N LYS A 205 13.90 -4.60 3.91
CA LYS A 205 14.45 -4.95 2.60
C LYS A 205 13.39 -4.81 1.50
N LYS A 206 12.21 -5.38 1.68
CA LYS A 206 11.11 -5.30 0.70
C LYS A 206 10.63 -3.85 0.48
N LEU A 207 10.55 -3.06 1.53
CA LEU A 207 10.21 -1.63 1.43
C LEU A 207 11.28 -0.86 0.67
N LEU A 208 12.57 -1.08 0.97
CA LEU A 208 13.69 -0.46 0.25
C LEU A 208 13.72 -0.92 -1.22
N ASP A 209 13.63 -2.22 -1.47
CA ASP A 209 13.55 -2.78 -2.84
C ASP A 209 12.35 -2.21 -3.59
N SER A 210 11.29 -1.86 -2.88
CA SER A 210 10.12 -1.15 -3.37
C SER A 210 10.28 0.38 -3.40
N GLY A 211 11.45 0.97 -3.06
CA GLY A 211 11.83 2.40 -3.14
C GLY A 211 11.13 3.29 -2.11
N PHE A 212 10.57 2.72 -1.06
CA PHE A 212 10.10 3.52 0.06
C PHE A 212 11.29 4.13 0.81
N ASN A 213 11.09 5.32 1.37
CA ASN A 213 12.05 5.94 2.25
C ASN A 213 11.90 5.33 3.66
N VAL A 214 12.79 4.40 4.02
CA VAL A 214 12.72 3.71 5.30
C VAL A 214 13.61 4.40 6.32
N VAL A 215 13.05 4.73 7.48
CA VAL A 215 13.75 5.31 8.63
C VAL A 215 14.21 4.17 9.55
N ASP A 216 15.46 4.22 9.95
CA ASP A 216 16.05 3.24 10.85
C ASP A 216 15.40 3.30 12.24
N GLU A 217 15.10 2.13 12.81
CA GLU A 217 14.50 2.00 14.14
C GLU A 217 15.37 2.63 15.24
N ALA A 218 16.70 2.55 15.13
CA ALA A 218 17.60 3.15 16.12
C ALA A 218 17.48 4.68 16.16
N VAL A 219 17.24 5.32 15.00
CA VAL A 219 16.94 6.76 14.90
C VAL A 219 15.59 7.05 15.53
N LEU A 220 14.57 6.27 15.19
CA LEU A 220 13.22 6.38 15.76
C LEU A 220 13.28 6.32 17.30
N LEU A 221 13.92 5.29 17.87
CA LEU A 221 14.04 5.08 19.31
C LEU A 221 14.88 6.14 20.00
N HIS A 222 15.92 6.68 19.32
CA HIS A 222 16.72 7.78 19.86
C HIS A 222 15.86 9.03 20.06
N ASP A 223 15.09 9.42 19.06
CA ASP A 223 14.24 10.61 19.10
C ASP A 223 13.12 10.49 20.14
N ILE A 224 12.56 9.28 20.31
CA ILE A 224 11.58 8.98 21.34
C ILE A 224 12.22 9.04 22.75
N LYS A 225 13.46 8.56 22.95
CA LYS A 225 14.18 8.65 24.23
C LYS A 225 14.43 10.08 24.67
N LEU A 226 14.67 11.00 23.72
CA LEU A 226 14.85 12.41 24.02
C LEU A 226 13.55 13.07 24.54
N ALA A 227 12.39 12.56 24.15
CA ALA A 227 11.08 12.97 24.67
C ALA A 227 10.79 12.32 26.03
N SER A 228 11.67 12.54 27.02
CA SER A 228 11.69 11.90 28.34
C SER A 228 10.31 11.81 29.01
N GLY A 229 9.90 10.58 29.37
CA GLY A 229 8.68 10.29 30.12
C GLY A 229 7.53 9.68 29.31
N TYR A 230 7.73 9.39 28.03
CA TYR A 230 6.71 8.73 27.21
C TYR A 230 6.62 7.24 27.57
N ARG A 231 5.45 6.81 28.02
CA ARG A 231 5.13 5.39 28.27
C ARG A 231 4.20 4.89 27.18
N LEU A 232 4.61 3.85 26.46
CA LEU A 232 3.74 3.10 25.57
C LEU A 232 2.79 2.24 26.41
N GLN A 233 1.55 2.65 26.53
CA GLN A 233 0.55 1.84 27.24
C GLN A 233 0.17 0.58 26.44
N SER A 234 0.28 0.66 25.11
CA SER A 234 0.07 -0.46 24.20
C SER A 234 0.65 -0.10 22.83
N LEU A 235 0.92 -1.09 21.96
CA LEU A 235 1.13 -0.86 20.54
C LEU A 235 -0.24 -0.77 19.86
N ASP A 236 -1.02 0.26 20.18
CA ASP A 236 -2.25 0.62 19.49
C ASP A 236 -2.03 1.78 18.51
N ASP A 237 -3.03 2.01 17.65
CA ASP A 237 -2.94 3.03 16.60
C ASP A 237 -2.68 4.44 17.17
N THR A 238 -3.16 4.73 18.39
CA THR A 238 -2.96 6.05 19.04
C THR A 238 -1.51 6.22 19.54
N SER A 239 -0.96 5.20 20.18
CA SER A 239 0.44 5.19 20.63
C SER A 239 1.39 5.28 19.45
N ILE A 240 1.12 4.53 18.38
CA ILE A 240 1.89 4.54 17.13
C ILE A 240 1.86 5.92 16.46
N LYS A 241 0.68 6.56 16.38
CA LYS A 241 0.55 7.93 15.88
C LYS A 241 1.43 8.91 16.66
N ASN A 242 1.43 8.82 17.98
CA ASN A 242 2.25 9.70 18.82
C ASN A 242 3.75 9.45 18.64
N ILE A 243 4.18 8.19 18.54
CA ILE A 243 5.56 7.82 18.25
C ILE A 243 6.00 8.43 16.91
N GLY A 244 5.19 8.25 15.86
CA GLY A 244 5.50 8.77 14.53
C GLY A 244 5.65 10.29 14.51
N LYS A 245 4.79 11.00 15.22
CA LYS A 245 4.89 12.47 15.36
C LYS A 245 6.17 12.91 16.08
N LEU A 246 6.53 12.23 17.17
CA LEU A 246 7.76 12.52 17.91
C LEU A 246 9.01 12.27 17.07
N ALA A 247 9.02 11.21 16.28
CA ALA A 247 10.15 10.83 15.42
C ALA A 247 10.10 11.46 14.02
N ASN A 248 9.08 12.28 13.72
CA ASN A 248 8.87 12.88 12.42
C ASN A 248 8.86 11.86 11.27
N VAL A 249 8.14 10.76 11.47
CA VAL A 249 7.95 9.67 10.51
C VAL A 249 6.49 9.68 10.05
N ASP A 250 6.26 9.61 8.74
CA ASP A 250 4.93 9.74 8.16
C ASP A 250 4.08 8.47 8.32
N ILE A 251 4.70 7.29 8.26
CA ILE A 251 4.03 6.00 8.35
C ILE A 251 4.80 5.09 9.30
N ILE A 252 4.10 4.45 10.21
CA ILE A 252 4.67 3.35 11.00
C ILE A 252 4.00 2.04 10.62
N LEU A 253 4.83 1.08 10.25
CA LEU A 253 4.45 -0.31 10.00
C LEU A 253 4.79 -1.12 11.25
N TYR A 254 3.78 -1.58 11.96
CA TYR A 254 3.99 -2.24 13.24
C TYR A 254 3.18 -3.52 13.39
N GLY A 255 3.63 -4.41 14.28
CA GLY A 255 2.92 -5.62 14.63
C GLY A 255 3.77 -6.71 15.28
N LYS A 256 3.41 -7.96 15.03
CA LYS A 256 4.00 -9.13 15.68
C LYS A 256 4.41 -10.18 14.67
N ALA A 257 5.54 -10.83 14.92
CA ALA A 257 6.04 -11.97 14.19
C ALA A 257 6.39 -13.10 15.15
N VAL A 258 5.76 -14.25 15.02
CA VAL A 258 5.92 -15.36 15.96
C VAL A 258 6.26 -16.64 15.20
N ALA A 259 7.39 -17.27 15.52
CA ALA A 259 7.73 -18.62 15.07
C ALA A 259 7.65 -19.63 16.20
N LYS A 260 7.02 -20.77 15.92
CA LYS A 260 6.88 -21.88 16.87
C LYS A 260 7.32 -23.20 16.22
N MET A 261 7.92 -24.08 17.04
CA MET A 261 8.17 -25.45 16.64
C MET A 261 6.84 -26.18 16.46
N TYR A 262 6.70 -26.84 15.32
CA TYR A 262 5.52 -27.69 15.05
C TYR A 262 5.79 -29.16 15.37
N GLY A 263 6.99 -29.68 15.03
CA GLY A 263 7.37 -31.06 15.33
C GLY A 263 8.55 -31.55 14.49
N LYS A 264 8.88 -32.82 14.68
CA LYS A 264 9.89 -33.55 13.91
C LYS A 264 9.22 -34.14 12.66
N VAL A 265 9.88 -34.06 11.52
CA VAL A 265 9.38 -34.68 10.29
C VAL A 265 9.60 -36.19 10.40
N ALA A 266 8.54 -36.96 10.19
CA ALA A 266 8.57 -38.42 10.33
C ALA A 266 9.67 -39.03 9.43
N GLY A 267 10.49 -39.93 10.01
CA GLY A 267 11.55 -40.63 9.30
C GLY A 267 12.81 -39.79 9.01
N SER A 268 12.93 -38.57 9.61
CA SER A 268 14.10 -37.71 9.43
C SER A 268 14.50 -37.02 10.75
N GLU A 269 15.72 -36.46 10.77
CA GLU A 269 16.16 -35.55 11.87
C GLU A 269 15.69 -34.10 11.67
N MET A 270 14.95 -33.82 10.59
CA MET A 270 14.47 -32.49 10.27
C MET A 270 13.34 -32.07 11.22
N ARG A 271 13.29 -30.80 11.51
CA ARG A 271 12.31 -30.16 12.38
C ARG A 271 11.49 -29.14 11.59
N SER A 272 10.18 -29.14 11.79
CA SER A 272 9.27 -28.20 11.15
C SER A 272 8.99 -27.04 12.11
N ALA A 273 9.10 -25.82 11.60
CA ALA A 273 8.67 -24.59 12.26
C ALA A 273 7.53 -23.94 11.48
N GLN A 274 6.64 -23.29 12.18
CA GLN A 274 5.59 -22.44 11.62
C GLN A 274 5.72 -21.02 12.14
N ALA A 275 5.59 -20.05 11.26
CA ALA A 275 5.58 -18.64 11.60
C ALA A 275 4.25 -17.99 11.23
N ASN A 276 3.84 -17.04 12.05
CA ASN A 276 2.72 -16.13 11.79
C ASN A 276 3.21 -14.70 11.96
N VAL A 277 2.92 -13.84 10.97
CA VAL A 277 3.27 -12.42 10.95
C VAL A 277 2.01 -11.63 10.70
N SER A 278 1.69 -10.70 11.61
CA SER A 278 0.52 -9.83 11.54
C SER A 278 0.96 -8.38 11.72
N LEU A 279 0.70 -7.53 10.71
CA LEU A 279 1.16 -6.16 10.66
C LEU A 279 0.04 -5.18 10.28
N ARG A 280 0.23 -3.92 10.68
CA ARG A 280 -0.59 -2.77 10.29
C ARG A 280 0.33 -1.62 9.87
N ALA A 281 -0.07 -0.90 8.83
CA ALA A 281 0.55 0.36 8.43
C ALA A 281 -0.39 1.49 8.81
N VAL A 282 0.10 2.43 9.63
CA VAL A 282 -0.68 3.56 10.15
C VAL A 282 -0.03 4.87 9.71
N ASP A 283 -0.83 5.75 9.16
CA ASP A 283 -0.47 7.14 8.93
C ASP A 283 -0.36 7.86 10.29
N THR A 284 0.80 8.43 10.58
CA THR A 284 1.09 9.02 11.88
C THR A 284 0.47 10.41 12.07
N ASP A 285 0.08 11.05 10.97
CA ASP A 285 -0.52 12.37 11.00
C ASP A 285 -1.97 12.31 11.54
N ASP A 286 -2.80 11.46 10.94
CA ASP A 286 -4.22 11.37 11.30
C ASP A 286 -4.60 10.06 12.02
N GLY A 287 -3.73 9.05 12.01
CA GLY A 287 -3.95 7.75 12.64
C GLY A 287 -4.74 6.77 11.78
N ARG A 288 -4.94 7.07 10.49
CA ARG A 288 -5.64 6.15 9.58
C ARG A 288 -4.80 4.92 9.28
N VAL A 289 -5.45 3.75 9.28
CA VAL A 289 -4.85 2.51 8.83
C VAL A 289 -4.82 2.47 7.31
N LEU A 290 -3.61 2.45 6.74
CA LEU A 290 -3.40 2.40 5.29
C LEU A 290 -3.47 0.97 4.77
N ALA A 291 -2.96 0.01 5.54
CA ALA A 291 -2.99 -1.40 5.23
C ALA A 291 -2.93 -2.23 6.52
N SER A 292 -3.49 -3.42 6.48
CA SER A 292 -3.31 -4.45 7.51
C SER A 292 -3.32 -5.82 6.87
N GLY A 293 -2.58 -6.75 7.45
CA GLY A 293 -2.53 -8.11 6.92
C GLY A 293 -1.89 -9.08 7.88
N GLU A 294 -2.12 -10.36 7.60
CA GLU A 294 -1.57 -11.49 8.31
C GLU A 294 -1.15 -12.55 7.30
N GLN A 295 0.02 -13.14 7.53
CA GLN A 295 0.52 -14.25 6.72
C GLN A 295 1.21 -15.30 7.59
N HIS A 296 1.10 -16.53 7.13
CA HIS A 296 1.77 -17.65 7.77
C HIS A 296 2.61 -18.44 6.77
N ALA A 297 3.68 -19.05 7.27
CA ALA A 297 4.53 -19.94 6.50
C ALA A 297 5.11 -21.03 7.39
N ALA A 298 5.54 -22.11 6.74
CA ALA A 298 6.28 -23.17 7.39
C ALA A 298 7.64 -23.37 6.72
N SER A 299 8.61 -23.84 7.50
CA SER A 299 9.91 -24.26 7.02
C SER A 299 10.40 -25.50 7.74
N VAL A 300 11.28 -26.24 7.10
CA VAL A 300 11.86 -27.46 7.65
C VAL A 300 13.38 -27.38 7.55
N HIS A 301 14.05 -27.61 8.69
CA HIS A 301 15.50 -27.61 8.77
C HIS A 301 15.98 -28.58 9.86
N ILE A 302 17.24 -29.00 9.83
CA ILE A 302 17.84 -29.81 10.90
C ILE A 302 17.95 -28.97 12.18
N ASP A 303 18.39 -27.72 12.04
CA ASP A 303 18.45 -26.73 13.11
C ASP A 303 17.11 -26.02 13.29
N THR A 304 16.66 -25.92 14.55
CA THR A 304 15.32 -25.37 14.88
C THR A 304 15.23 -23.86 14.71
N MET A 305 16.31 -23.13 15.02
CA MET A 305 16.36 -21.68 14.89
C MET A 305 16.34 -21.30 13.40
N THR A 306 17.12 -22.00 12.59
CA THR A 306 17.12 -21.81 11.13
C THR A 306 15.74 -22.10 10.53
N ALA A 307 15.06 -23.17 10.98
CA ALA A 307 13.68 -23.44 10.55
C ALA A 307 12.73 -22.30 10.91
N GLY A 308 12.88 -21.72 12.11
CA GLY A 308 12.10 -20.55 12.56
C GLY A 308 12.38 -19.31 11.73
N ASN A 309 13.66 -18.99 11.51
CA ASN A 309 14.10 -17.86 10.69
C ASN A 309 13.55 -17.94 9.26
N ASP A 310 13.67 -19.11 8.64
CA ASP A 310 13.16 -19.34 7.28
C ASP A 310 11.64 -19.22 7.21
N ALA A 311 10.92 -19.70 8.23
CA ALA A 311 9.47 -19.59 8.29
C ALA A 311 9.04 -18.12 8.45
N LEU A 312 9.69 -17.35 9.35
CA LEU A 312 9.46 -15.91 9.53
C LEU A 312 9.72 -15.15 8.23
N LYS A 313 10.88 -15.38 7.63
CA LYS A 313 11.25 -14.75 6.37
C LYS A 313 10.22 -15.00 5.27
N LYS A 314 9.81 -16.25 5.07
CA LYS A 314 8.79 -16.62 4.06
C LYS A 314 7.42 -15.99 4.32
N ALA A 315 7.00 -15.91 5.59
CA ALA A 315 5.73 -15.28 5.96
C ALA A 315 5.79 -13.76 5.74
N THR A 316 6.89 -13.12 6.15
CA THR A 316 7.08 -11.67 5.99
C THR A 316 7.21 -11.27 4.52
N ASP A 317 7.94 -12.02 3.72
CA ASP A 317 8.09 -11.79 2.28
C ASP A 317 6.72 -11.70 1.59
N LYS A 318 5.85 -12.69 1.82
CA LYS A 318 4.48 -12.70 1.27
C LYS A 318 3.62 -11.56 1.82
N LEU A 319 3.75 -11.24 3.12
CA LEU A 319 2.98 -10.17 3.76
C LEU A 319 3.40 -8.82 3.22
N ALA A 320 4.70 -8.59 3.04
CA ALA A 320 5.25 -7.35 2.52
C ALA A 320 4.68 -7.02 1.13
N ASP A 321 4.69 -7.99 0.21
CA ASP A 321 4.13 -7.80 -1.14
C ASP A 321 2.65 -7.36 -1.08
N SER A 322 1.84 -8.01 -0.23
CA SER A 322 0.43 -7.66 -0.08
C SER A 322 0.20 -6.31 0.60
N MET A 323 1.00 -5.98 1.63
CA MET A 323 0.93 -4.72 2.35
C MET A 323 1.30 -3.54 1.44
N ILE A 324 2.41 -3.65 0.71
CA ILE A 324 2.86 -2.65 -0.26
C ILE A 324 1.79 -2.41 -1.33
N ALA A 325 1.23 -3.48 -1.90
CA ALA A 325 0.16 -3.38 -2.88
C ALA A 325 -1.08 -2.67 -2.31
N THR A 326 -1.44 -2.96 -1.04
CA THR A 326 -2.59 -2.33 -0.37
C THR A 326 -2.33 -0.85 -0.10
N ILE A 327 -1.15 -0.46 0.38
CA ILE A 327 -0.77 0.94 0.60
C ILE A 327 -0.86 1.72 -0.73
N LEU A 328 -0.27 1.19 -1.80
CA LEU A 328 -0.30 1.83 -3.11
C LEU A 328 -1.74 1.96 -3.66
N ASN A 329 -2.57 0.94 -3.48
CA ASN A 329 -3.98 1.02 -3.89
C ASN A 329 -4.77 2.04 -3.06
N THR A 330 -4.53 2.11 -1.76
CA THR A 330 -5.14 3.11 -0.88
C THR A 330 -4.78 4.53 -1.34
N TRP A 331 -3.51 4.77 -1.64
CA TRP A 331 -3.07 6.06 -2.16
C TRP A 331 -3.64 6.36 -3.56
N LYS A 332 -3.73 5.36 -4.44
CA LYS A 332 -4.36 5.52 -5.75
C LYS A 332 -5.83 5.93 -5.63
N HIS A 333 -6.56 5.32 -4.71
CA HIS A 333 -7.94 5.71 -4.43
C HIS A 333 -8.04 7.13 -3.89
N GLN A 334 -7.17 7.53 -2.97
CA GLN A 334 -7.13 8.87 -2.42
C GLN A 334 -6.82 9.93 -3.51
N VAL A 335 -5.87 9.66 -4.41
CA VAL A 335 -5.52 10.58 -5.50
C VAL A 335 -6.66 10.72 -6.51
N ASN A 336 -7.33 9.62 -6.84
CA ASN A 336 -8.41 9.64 -7.84
C ASN A 336 -9.72 10.22 -7.29
N ASN A 337 -10.02 9.98 -6.03
CA ASN A 337 -11.29 10.38 -5.40
C ASN A 337 -11.14 11.61 -4.48
N GLY A 338 -9.99 12.28 -4.51
CA GLY A 338 -9.62 13.36 -3.60
C GLY A 338 -8.90 12.87 -2.35
N ASN A 339 -7.85 13.58 -1.97
CA ASN A 339 -7.19 13.41 -0.68
C ASN A 339 -8.06 14.00 0.42
N LEU A 340 -8.25 13.25 1.49
CA LEU A 340 -8.96 13.74 2.66
C LEU A 340 -7.96 14.47 3.56
N ILE A 341 -8.08 15.79 3.63
CA ILE A 341 -7.18 16.67 4.37
C ILE A 341 -7.93 17.20 5.60
N THR A 342 -7.32 17.06 6.77
CA THR A 342 -7.86 17.59 8.02
C THR A 342 -7.42 19.04 8.21
N LEU A 343 -8.37 19.96 8.35
CA LEU A 343 -8.10 21.34 8.75
C LEU A 343 -8.42 21.50 10.23
N ASN A 344 -7.40 21.81 11.03
CA ASN A 344 -7.56 22.24 12.42
C ASN A 344 -7.56 23.77 12.46
N ILE A 345 -8.61 24.36 13.01
CA ILE A 345 -8.78 25.81 13.09
C ILE A 345 -8.78 26.22 14.55
N LEU A 346 -7.83 27.03 14.94
CA LEU A 346 -7.69 27.57 16.30
C LEU A 346 -8.22 29.01 16.36
N GLY A 347 -8.72 29.43 17.53
CA GLY A 347 -9.20 30.79 17.75
C GLY A 347 -10.62 31.07 17.22
N ILE A 348 -11.40 30.03 16.95
CA ILE A 348 -12.80 30.13 16.55
C ILE A 348 -13.61 30.60 17.76
N GLN A 349 -14.29 31.74 17.62
CA GLN A 349 -15.13 32.33 18.68
C GLN A 349 -16.61 32.14 18.42
N THR A 350 -17.01 32.13 17.15
CA THR A 350 -18.41 32.00 16.75
C THR A 350 -18.58 30.96 15.63
N PRO A 351 -19.77 30.35 15.52
CA PRO A 351 -20.08 29.49 14.37
C PRO A 351 -20.00 30.25 13.03
N GLY A 352 -20.19 31.55 13.00
CA GLY A 352 -20.07 32.36 11.79
C GLY A 352 -18.67 32.41 11.23
N ASP A 353 -17.66 32.39 12.10
CA ASP A 353 -16.24 32.35 11.68
C ASP A 353 -15.92 31.09 10.86
N LEU A 354 -16.58 29.99 11.21
CA LEU A 354 -16.42 28.72 10.55
C LEU A 354 -17.16 28.65 9.22
N ALA A 355 -18.37 29.23 9.18
CA ALA A 355 -19.18 29.26 7.97
C ALA A 355 -18.48 30.04 6.84
N GLU A 356 -17.86 31.19 7.15
CA GLU A 356 -17.08 31.95 6.16
C GLU A 356 -15.92 31.13 5.59
N LEU A 357 -15.16 30.43 6.44
CA LEU A 357 -14.08 29.58 5.99
C LEU A 357 -14.60 28.41 5.13
N GLN A 358 -15.73 27.81 5.51
CA GLN A 358 -16.35 26.72 4.76
C GLN A 358 -16.78 27.18 3.36
N ASP A 359 -17.38 28.36 3.24
CA ASP A 359 -17.75 28.92 1.93
C ASP A 359 -16.53 29.19 1.04
N GLN A 360 -15.45 29.70 1.64
CA GLN A 360 -14.18 29.91 0.91
C GLN A 360 -13.55 28.59 0.48
N LEU A 361 -13.59 27.56 1.31
CA LEU A 361 -13.12 26.20 0.96
C LEU A 361 -13.93 25.64 -0.21
N MET A 362 -15.26 25.69 -0.15
CA MET A 362 -16.13 25.19 -1.22
C MET A 362 -15.95 25.92 -2.54
N SER A 363 -15.53 27.20 -2.51
CA SER A 363 -15.21 27.98 -3.71
C SER A 363 -13.79 27.75 -4.24
N THR A 364 -12.95 27.01 -3.50
CA THR A 364 -11.56 26.75 -3.88
C THR A 364 -11.49 25.65 -4.93
N SER A 365 -10.82 25.92 -6.05
CA SER A 365 -10.65 24.93 -7.13
C SER A 365 -9.97 23.66 -6.63
N GLY A 366 -10.54 22.51 -6.96
CA GLY A 366 -10.07 21.20 -6.54
C GLY A 366 -10.68 20.69 -5.23
N VAL A 367 -11.38 21.54 -4.45
CA VAL A 367 -12.18 21.10 -3.31
C VAL A 367 -13.47 20.46 -3.84
N GLN A 368 -13.75 19.25 -3.39
CA GLN A 368 -14.93 18.48 -3.76
C GLN A 368 -16.00 18.56 -2.67
N GLU A 369 -15.58 18.33 -1.43
CA GLU A 369 -16.46 18.26 -0.27
C GLU A 369 -15.75 18.80 0.97
N VAL A 370 -16.53 19.41 1.88
CA VAL A 370 -16.07 19.92 3.17
C VAL A 370 -17.00 19.41 4.26
N TYR A 371 -16.45 18.65 5.21
CA TYR A 371 -17.18 18.10 6.34
C TYR A 371 -16.73 18.75 7.65
N GLN A 372 -17.65 19.36 8.37
CA GLN A 372 -17.38 19.78 9.74
C GLN A 372 -17.39 18.56 10.66
N LYS A 373 -16.32 18.34 11.40
CA LYS A 373 -16.17 17.21 12.34
C LYS A 373 -16.44 17.62 13.77
N GLU A 374 -15.80 18.68 14.20
CA GLU A 374 -15.85 19.13 15.59
C GLU A 374 -15.83 20.64 15.65
N ILE A 375 -16.51 21.18 16.64
CA ILE A 375 -16.42 22.57 17.05
C ILE A 375 -16.59 22.66 18.57
N GLY A 376 -15.67 23.33 19.24
CA GLY A 376 -15.71 23.51 20.69
C GLY A 376 -14.41 24.09 21.23
N ASN A 377 -14.47 24.66 22.42
CA ASN A 377 -13.31 25.18 23.17
C ASN A 377 -12.39 26.13 22.37
N GLY A 378 -12.97 26.95 21.48
CA GLY A 378 -12.19 27.85 20.64
C GLY A 378 -11.46 27.19 19.47
N GLN A 379 -11.82 25.95 19.16
CA GLN A 379 -11.22 25.16 18.07
C GLN A 379 -12.32 24.56 17.20
N ALA A 380 -11.98 24.29 15.94
CA ALA A 380 -12.81 23.53 15.04
C ALA A 380 -11.95 22.57 14.20
N ALA A 381 -12.53 21.45 13.79
CA ALA A 381 -11.95 20.53 12.84
C ALA A 381 -12.87 20.33 11.64
N MET A 382 -12.31 20.40 10.44
CA MET A 382 -12.97 20.09 9.18
C MET A 382 -12.18 19.04 8.41
N GLU A 383 -12.86 18.19 7.69
CA GLU A 383 -12.25 17.36 6.66
C GLU A 383 -12.61 17.88 5.27
N VAL A 384 -11.59 18.03 4.41
CA VAL A 384 -11.73 18.55 3.05
C VAL A 384 -11.29 17.48 2.08
N SER A 385 -12.19 17.06 1.19
CA SER A 385 -11.84 16.23 0.03
C SER A 385 -11.28 17.15 -1.06
N TYR A 386 -9.99 16.96 -1.41
CA TYR A 386 -9.27 17.83 -2.33
C TYR A 386 -8.56 17.06 -3.44
N GLN A 387 -8.73 17.48 -4.70
CA GLN A 387 -8.02 16.95 -5.86
C GLN A 387 -6.59 17.50 -5.93
N GLY A 388 -5.69 16.95 -5.14
CA GLY A 388 -4.30 17.37 -5.06
C GLY A 388 -3.68 16.94 -3.74
N ASN A 389 -2.50 17.46 -3.44
CA ASN A 389 -1.85 17.26 -2.15
C ASN A 389 -2.14 18.45 -1.20
N THR A 390 -1.81 18.27 0.06
CA THR A 390 -2.00 19.28 1.12
C THR A 390 -1.33 20.61 0.78
N GLN A 391 -0.11 20.58 0.21
CA GLN A 391 0.60 21.79 -0.20
C GLN A 391 -0.16 22.56 -1.29
N GLY A 392 -0.80 21.86 -2.23
CA GLY A 392 -1.64 22.46 -3.26
C GLY A 392 -2.85 23.19 -2.67
N LEU A 393 -3.51 22.56 -1.68
CA LEU A 393 -4.62 23.19 -0.95
C LEU A 393 -4.15 24.42 -0.17
N VAL A 394 -3.02 24.32 0.56
CA VAL A 394 -2.40 25.44 1.28
C VAL A 394 -2.15 26.62 0.34
N ASN A 395 -1.53 26.37 -0.80
CA ASN A 395 -1.22 27.43 -1.77
C ASN A 395 -2.49 28.08 -2.31
N SER A 396 -3.53 27.30 -2.58
CA SER A 396 -4.83 27.80 -3.06
C SER A 396 -5.50 28.67 -2.00
N LEU A 397 -5.52 28.22 -0.73
CA LEU A 397 -6.14 28.96 0.37
C LEU A 397 -5.38 30.24 0.72
N LEU A 398 -4.06 30.22 0.77
CA LEU A 398 -3.24 31.41 1.05
C LEU A 398 -3.27 32.42 -0.11
N SER A 399 -3.56 31.99 -1.32
CA SER A 399 -3.78 32.90 -2.47
C SER A 399 -5.13 33.61 -2.40
N ASN A 400 -6.08 33.10 -1.61
CA ASN A 400 -7.36 33.74 -1.38
C ASN A 400 -7.18 34.87 -0.35
N LYS A 401 -7.42 36.11 -0.79
CA LYS A 401 -7.24 37.32 0.05
C LYS A 401 -8.08 37.31 1.32
N THR A 402 -9.28 36.78 1.28
CA THR A 402 -10.20 36.70 2.43
C THR A 402 -9.65 35.72 3.47
N VAL A 403 -9.25 34.51 3.04
CA VAL A 403 -8.64 33.52 3.94
C VAL A 403 -7.34 34.05 4.52
N ALA A 404 -6.45 34.60 3.69
CA ALA A 404 -5.17 35.16 4.13
C ALA A 404 -5.34 36.38 5.09
N ALA A 405 -6.40 37.13 4.99
CA ALA A 405 -6.70 38.22 5.92
C ALA A 405 -7.20 37.73 7.29
N SER A 406 -8.07 36.72 7.30
CA SER A 406 -8.74 36.21 8.50
C SER A 406 -7.97 35.11 9.24
N PHE A 407 -7.12 34.37 8.52
CA PHE A 407 -6.41 33.21 9.06
C PHE A 407 -4.90 33.26 8.76
N SER A 408 -4.11 32.67 9.64
CA SER A 408 -2.68 32.40 9.43
C SER A 408 -2.42 30.90 9.56
N MET A 409 -1.68 30.32 8.62
CA MET A 409 -1.25 28.94 8.71
C MET A 409 -0.14 28.83 9.77
N THR A 410 -0.28 27.91 10.72
CA THR A 410 0.71 27.69 11.80
C THR A 410 1.45 26.37 11.64
N ALA A 411 0.81 25.37 11.02
CA ALA A 411 1.47 24.07 10.73
C ALA A 411 0.82 23.41 9.52
N THR A 412 1.60 22.60 8.83
CA THR A 412 1.14 21.68 7.77
C THR A 412 1.92 20.40 7.82
N THR A 413 1.25 19.29 7.58
CA THR A 413 1.79 17.94 7.48
C THR A 413 1.29 17.29 6.20
N MET A 414 1.47 15.98 6.05
CA MET A 414 1.05 15.27 4.83
C MET A 414 -0.47 15.34 4.59
N ASN A 415 -1.28 15.24 5.66
CA ASN A 415 -2.75 15.22 5.55
C ASN A 415 -3.44 16.23 6.48
N THR A 416 -2.71 17.10 7.17
CA THR A 416 -3.27 18.05 8.13
C THR A 416 -2.76 19.47 7.87
N ILE A 417 -3.65 20.45 7.97
CA ILE A 417 -3.33 21.88 7.96
C ILE A 417 -3.87 22.50 9.24
N THR A 418 -3.07 23.29 9.93
CA THR A 418 -3.51 24.03 11.10
C THR A 418 -3.53 25.53 10.80
N PHE A 419 -4.68 26.13 10.97
CA PHE A 419 -4.90 27.56 10.88
C PHE A 419 -5.16 28.17 12.25
N GLN A 420 -4.66 29.38 12.45
CA GLN A 420 -4.98 30.25 13.57
C GLN A 420 -5.78 31.42 13.05
N LYS A 421 -6.97 31.68 13.61
CA LYS A 421 -7.73 32.90 13.35
C LYS A 421 -6.97 34.10 13.91
N LYS A 422 -6.87 35.15 13.12
CA LYS A 422 -6.19 36.40 13.47
C LYS A 422 -7.05 37.26 14.37
#